data_05f2d19b63eed475a231c071ef706a58
#
_entry.id   05f2d19b63eed475a231c071ef706a58
#
_cell.length_a   1.000
_cell.length_b   1.000
_cell.length_c   1.000
_cell.angle_alpha   90.00
_cell.angle_beta   90.00
_cell.angle_gamma   90.00
#
_symmetry.space_group_name_H-M   'P 1'
#
loop_
_entity.id
_entity.type
_entity.pdbx_description
1 polymer ?
#
loop_
_entity_poly.entity_id
_entity_poly.type
_entity_poly.pdbx_seq_one_letter_code
_entity_poly.pdbx_strand_id
1 'polypeptide(L)'
;KKEKLKFSRVDSDTLENLIKKDDQVISKLSDEEKEKLKPMIESAVSDDKYTVQLEPLDSSSLPFMLAQPEFMRRMKEMQQTGGGGMGSMPDMYSLIVNTNHELVSKILNTRTEKKRNSLIKQSVDLAKLSQNTLTGKELTEFINRSIDLIK
;
A
#
# COMPACT_ATOMS: atom_id res chain seq x y z
N LYS A 1 -32.18 -7.71 23.36
CA LYS A 1 -31.64 -7.85 22.00
C LYS A 1 -30.18 -8.24 22.14
N LYS A 2 -29.84 -9.49 21.78
CA LYS A 2 -28.45 -9.97 21.77
C LYS A 2 -27.78 -9.36 20.54
N GLU A 3 -26.86 -8.45 20.71
CA GLU A 3 -25.95 -8.01 19.65
C GLU A 3 -25.09 -9.21 19.23
N LYS A 4 -25.17 -9.59 17.97
CA LYS A 4 -24.25 -10.58 17.39
C LYS A 4 -22.87 -9.94 17.25
N LEU A 5 -21.98 -10.24 18.18
CA LEU A 5 -20.57 -9.91 18.04
C LEU A 5 -20.02 -10.64 16.80
N LYS A 6 -19.64 -9.88 15.79
CA LYS A 6 -18.98 -10.41 14.59
C LYS A 6 -17.48 -10.29 14.81
N PHE A 7 -16.83 -11.42 15.06
CA PHE A 7 -15.38 -11.47 15.12
C PHE A 7 -14.83 -11.42 13.70
N SER A 8 -13.98 -10.44 13.39
CA SER A 8 -13.26 -10.34 12.14
C SER A 8 -11.78 -10.29 12.44
N ARG A 9 -10.96 -10.90 11.57
CA ARG A 9 -9.50 -10.91 11.74
C ARG A 9 -8.97 -9.53 11.42
N VAL A 10 -8.10 -9.00 12.26
CA VAL A 10 -7.52 -7.65 12.13
C VAL A 10 -6.68 -7.49 10.86
N ASP A 11 -6.14 -8.58 10.34
CA ASP A 11 -5.32 -8.63 9.13
C ASP A 11 -6.11 -8.67 7.80
N SER A 12 -7.40 -9.00 7.86
CA SER A 12 -8.28 -9.04 6.67
C SER A 12 -9.30 -7.90 6.61
N ASP A 13 -9.44 -7.14 7.68
CA ASP A 13 -10.48 -6.12 7.87
C ASP A 13 -10.01 -4.70 7.51
N THR A 14 -8.83 -4.59 6.90
CA THR A 14 -8.05 -3.37 6.92
C THR A 14 -8.55 -2.27 5.98
N LEU A 15 -9.21 -2.58 4.90
CA LEU A 15 -9.57 -1.56 3.91
C LEU A 15 -11.02 -1.13 3.96
N GLU A 16 -11.92 -2.09 3.87
CA GLU A 16 -13.35 -1.76 3.83
C GLU A 16 -13.88 -1.18 5.15
N ASN A 17 -13.25 -1.56 6.28
CA ASN A 17 -13.65 -1.06 7.60
C ASN A 17 -12.86 0.17 8.05
N LEU A 18 -11.63 0.38 7.60
CA LEU A 18 -10.92 1.65 7.77
C LEU A 18 -11.61 2.77 6.97
N ILE A 19 -12.02 2.47 5.74
CA ILE A 19 -12.75 3.43 4.89
C ILE A 19 -14.17 3.70 5.41
N LYS A 20 -14.83 2.72 6.03
CA LYS A 20 -16.19 2.89 6.59
C LYS A 20 -16.25 3.54 7.96
N LYS A 21 -15.15 3.63 8.70
CA LYS A 21 -15.10 4.24 10.05
C LYS A 21 -14.78 5.71 10.06
N ASP A 22 -14.15 6.23 9.02
CA ASP A 22 -13.87 7.65 8.91
C ASP A 22 -14.98 8.33 8.10
N ASP A 23 -16.00 8.80 8.81
CA ASP A 23 -16.97 9.75 8.29
C ASP A 23 -16.22 10.92 7.64
N GLN A 24 -16.16 10.91 6.30
CA GLN A 24 -15.76 12.05 5.45
C GLN A 24 -14.40 12.70 5.77
N VAL A 25 -13.33 11.92 5.79
CA VAL A 25 -11.99 12.53 5.73
C VAL A 25 -11.80 13.14 4.34
N ILE A 26 -11.85 14.46 4.28
CA ILE A 26 -11.65 15.21 3.02
C ILE A 26 -10.17 15.12 2.64
N SER A 27 -9.90 14.80 1.37
CA SER A 27 -8.53 14.81 0.85
C SER A 27 -7.94 16.22 0.89
N LYS A 28 -6.73 16.34 1.42
CA LYS A 28 -5.95 17.59 1.39
C LYS A 28 -5.41 17.90 -0.01
N LEU A 29 -5.32 16.89 -0.88
CA LEU A 29 -4.88 17.06 -2.25
C LEU A 29 -6.07 17.37 -3.16
N SER A 30 -5.87 18.31 -4.08
CA SER A 30 -6.79 18.59 -5.15
C SER A 30 -6.85 17.42 -6.16
N ASP A 31 -7.88 17.37 -6.97
CA ASP A 31 -8.02 16.30 -7.98
C ASP A 31 -6.89 16.37 -9.03
N GLU A 32 -6.44 17.57 -9.40
CA GLU A 32 -5.27 17.76 -10.27
C GLU A 32 -3.97 17.21 -9.65
N GLU A 33 -3.79 17.36 -8.34
CA GLU A 33 -2.64 16.81 -7.62
C GLU A 33 -2.69 15.30 -7.54
N LYS A 34 -3.87 14.71 -7.35
CA LYS A 34 -4.07 13.25 -7.38
C LYS A 34 -3.78 12.67 -8.77
N GLU A 35 -4.26 13.33 -9.84
CA GLU A 35 -4.00 12.92 -11.22
C GLU A 35 -2.49 12.95 -11.58
N LYS A 36 -1.73 13.87 -10.99
CA LYS A 36 -0.26 13.93 -11.15
C LYS A 36 0.45 12.89 -10.29
N LEU A 37 -0.01 12.68 -9.05
CA LEU A 37 0.63 11.80 -8.09
C LEU A 37 0.55 10.32 -8.50
N LYS A 38 -0.61 9.89 -8.99
CA LYS A 38 -0.86 8.49 -9.36
C LYS A 38 0.15 7.95 -10.38
N PRO A 39 0.36 8.57 -11.56
CA PRO A 39 1.33 8.08 -12.54
C PRO A 39 2.78 8.17 -12.03
N MET A 40 3.11 9.12 -11.14
CA MET A 40 4.44 9.19 -10.54
C MET A 40 4.73 7.97 -9.66
N ILE A 41 3.74 7.51 -8.90
CA ILE A 41 3.87 6.33 -8.05
C ILE A 41 3.90 5.06 -8.91
N GLU A 42 2.99 4.93 -9.87
CA GLU A 42 2.93 3.78 -10.79
C GLU A 42 4.24 3.62 -11.55
N SER A 43 4.82 4.71 -12.06
CA SER A 43 6.12 4.69 -12.73
C SER A 43 7.29 4.27 -11.82
N ALA A 44 7.25 4.67 -10.54
CA ALA A 44 8.31 4.33 -9.60
C ALA A 44 8.21 2.90 -9.07
N VAL A 45 7.02 2.34 -9.04
CA VAL A 45 6.77 0.95 -8.58
C VAL A 45 7.05 -0.06 -9.69
N SER A 46 6.76 0.26 -10.94
CA SER A 46 7.08 -0.51 -12.17
C SER A 46 6.80 -2.02 -12.12
N ASP A 47 5.85 -2.47 -11.30
CA ASP A 47 5.51 -3.87 -11.15
C ASP A 47 3.98 -4.02 -11.31
N ASP A 48 3.56 -4.78 -12.32
CA ASP A 48 2.15 -5.04 -12.65
C ASP A 48 1.35 -5.72 -11.52
N LYS A 49 2.04 -6.16 -10.47
CA LYS A 49 1.42 -6.74 -9.28
C LYS A 49 0.72 -5.72 -8.38
N TYR A 50 1.01 -4.43 -8.56
CA TYR A 50 0.49 -3.38 -7.68
C TYR A 50 -0.51 -2.49 -8.40
N THR A 51 -1.72 -2.38 -7.84
CA THR A 51 -2.71 -1.40 -8.26
C THR A 51 -2.69 -0.23 -7.28
N VAL A 52 -2.37 0.97 -7.77
CA VAL A 52 -2.28 2.18 -6.93
C VAL A 52 -3.67 2.77 -6.70
N GLN A 53 -4.02 2.95 -5.42
CA GLN A 53 -5.25 3.58 -4.97
C GLN A 53 -4.91 4.77 -4.07
N LEU A 54 -5.52 5.93 -4.34
CA LEU A 54 -5.34 7.15 -3.56
C LEU A 54 -6.55 7.32 -2.65
N GLU A 55 -6.31 7.26 -1.33
CA GLU A 55 -7.39 7.33 -0.34
C GLU A 55 -7.12 8.44 0.69
N PRO A 56 -8.13 9.23 1.05
CA PRO A 56 -8.01 10.23 2.10
C PRO A 56 -8.20 9.55 3.46
N LEU A 57 -7.09 9.14 4.08
CA LEU A 57 -7.09 8.56 5.41
C LEU A 57 -6.67 9.60 6.47
N ASP A 58 -6.75 9.23 7.73
CA ASP A 58 -6.23 10.07 8.81
C ASP A 58 -4.74 10.39 8.58
N SER A 59 -4.34 11.63 8.87
CA SER A 59 -2.96 12.09 8.66
C SER A 59 -1.92 11.39 9.55
N SER A 60 -2.35 10.77 10.64
CA SER A 60 -1.52 9.96 11.53
C SER A 60 -1.38 8.50 11.06
N SER A 61 -2.21 8.06 10.11
CA SER A 61 -2.11 6.74 9.50
C SER A 61 -0.89 6.64 8.59
N LEU A 62 -0.47 5.42 8.28
CA LEU A 62 0.68 5.19 7.39
C LEU A 62 0.53 5.87 6.03
N PRO A 63 1.62 6.40 5.45
CA PRO A 63 1.59 7.05 4.15
C PRO A 63 1.28 6.09 2.99
N PHE A 64 1.80 4.88 3.09
CA PHE A 64 1.61 3.80 2.13
C PHE A 64 1.24 2.51 2.86
N MET A 65 0.25 1.82 2.35
CA MET A 65 -0.19 0.52 2.88
C MET A 65 -0.36 -0.46 1.74
N LEU A 66 -0.04 -1.72 2.02
CA LEU A 66 -0.25 -2.82 1.08
C LEU A 66 -1.44 -3.66 1.56
N ALA A 67 -2.39 -3.90 0.69
CA ALA A 67 -3.50 -4.79 0.95
C ALA A 67 -3.63 -5.84 -0.13
N GLN A 68 -3.91 -7.06 0.28
CA GLN A 68 -4.24 -8.13 -0.66
C GLN A 68 -5.76 -8.18 -0.79
N PRO A 69 -6.32 -8.14 -2.02
CA PRO A 69 -7.76 -8.30 -2.23
C PRO A 69 -8.25 -9.62 -1.60
N GLU A 70 -9.35 -9.56 -0.87
CA GLU A 70 -9.90 -10.72 -0.14
C GLU A 70 -10.11 -11.94 -1.06
N PHE A 71 -10.55 -11.69 -2.28
CA PHE A 71 -10.71 -12.73 -3.29
C PHE A 71 -9.41 -13.49 -3.56
N MET A 72 -8.29 -12.78 -3.72
CA MET A 72 -6.98 -13.38 -3.98
C MET A 72 -6.49 -14.18 -2.77
N ARG A 73 -6.73 -13.68 -1.57
CA ARG A 73 -6.41 -14.37 -0.32
C ARG A 73 -7.20 -15.69 -0.20
N ARG A 74 -8.50 -15.65 -0.44
CA ARG A 74 -9.36 -16.85 -0.40
C ARG A 74 -8.94 -17.88 -1.45
N MET A 75 -8.58 -17.44 -2.65
CA MET A 75 -8.10 -18.36 -3.68
C MET A 75 -6.80 -19.04 -3.28
N LYS A 76 -5.87 -18.30 -2.67
CA LYS A 76 -4.59 -18.84 -2.16
C LYS A 76 -4.82 -19.85 -1.03
N GLU A 77 -5.74 -19.58 -0.10
CA GLU A 77 -6.15 -20.52 0.94
C GLU A 77 -6.78 -21.79 0.36
N MET A 78 -7.63 -21.68 -0.67
CA MET A 78 -8.20 -22.83 -1.37
C MET A 78 -7.16 -23.67 -2.11
N GLN A 79 -6.13 -23.06 -2.70
CA GLN A 79 -5.02 -23.77 -3.33
C GLN A 79 -4.18 -24.57 -2.33
N GLN A 80 -4.00 -24.04 -1.10
CA GLN A 80 -3.23 -24.71 -0.06
C GLN A 80 -3.99 -25.89 0.57
N THR A 81 -5.32 -25.82 0.58
CA THR A 81 -6.17 -26.86 1.22
C THR A 81 -6.75 -27.88 0.25
N GLY A 82 -6.86 -27.56 -1.03
CA GLY A 82 -7.43 -28.44 -2.05
C GLY A 82 -6.43 -28.71 -3.15
N GLY A 83 -5.66 -29.78 -3.04
CA GLY A 83 -4.70 -30.23 -4.05
C GLY A 83 -5.30 -30.32 -5.44
N GLY A 84 -5.04 -29.36 -6.30
CA GLY A 84 -5.53 -29.40 -7.67
C GLY A 84 -5.08 -28.23 -8.53
N GLY A 85 -4.01 -28.36 -9.26
CA GLY A 85 -3.83 -28.14 -10.68
C GLY A 85 -4.24 -26.84 -11.34
N MET A 86 -4.63 -25.79 -10.66
CA MET A 86 -4.69 -24.46 -11.24
C MET A 86 -3.36 -23.74 -11.01
N GLY A 87 -2.69 -23.39 -12.10
CA GLY A 87 -1.37 -22.75 -12.07
C GLY A 87 -1.34 -21.58 -11.09
N SER A 88 -0.17 -21.36 -10.48
CA SER A 88 0.08 -20.27 -9.54
C SER A 88 -0.40 -18.94 -10.13
N MET A 89 -1.50 -18.40 -9.60
CA MET A 89 -1.94 -17.07 -9.96
C MET A 89 -0.94 -16.03 -9.42
N PRO A 90 -0.59 -15.00 -10.19
CA PRO A 90 0.30 -13.95 -9.71
C PRO A 90 -0.35 -13.26 -8.50
N ASP A 91 0.47 -13.00 -7.49
CA ASP A 91 0.03 -12.21 -6.33
C ASP A 91 -0.29 -10.78 -6.82
N MET A 92 -1.52 -10.32 -6.58
CA MET A 92 -1.93 -8.94 -6.84
C MET A 92 -2.18 -8.22 -5.51
N TYR A 93 -1.68 -7.00 -5.42
CA TYR A 93 -1.80 -6.16 -4.23
C TYR A 93 -2.38 -4.79 -4.59
N SER A 94 -3.17 -4.22 -3.70
CA SER A 94 -3.56 -2.82 -3.74
C SER A 94 -2.56 -2.01 -2.91
N LEU A 95 -1.86 -1.08 -3.55
CA LEU A 95 -1.01 -0.10 -2.89
C LEU A 95 -1.83 1.14 -2.59
N ILE A 96 -2.20 1.30 -1.32
CA ILE A 96 -3.01 2.42 -0.86
C ILE A 96 -2.10 3.53 -0.42
N VAL A 97 -2.34 4.70 -0.95
CA VAL A 97 -1.58 5.92 -0.68
C VAL A 97 -2.46 6.91 0.06
N ASN A 98 -2.08 7.25 1.28
CA ASN A 98 -2.81 8.21 2.11
C ASN A 98 -2.55 9.63 1.63
N THR A 99 -3.53 10.23 0.96
CA THR A 99 -3.42 11.59 0.40
C THR A 99 -3.29 12.69 1.44
N ASN A 100 -3.57 12.41 2.72
CA ASN A 100 -3.50 13.37 3.83
C ASN A 100 -2.20 13.31 4.61
N HIS A 101 -1.33 12.35 4.31
CA HIS A 101 -0.05 12.20 5.00
C HIS A 101 1.00 13.20 4.47
N GLU A 102 1.78 13.82 5.37
CA GLU A 102 2.80 14.82 5.02
C GLU A 102 3.87 14.30 4.05
N LEU A 103 4.26 13.03 4.17
CA LEU A 103 5.23 12.41 3.26
C LEU A 103 4.73 12.38 1.81
N VAL A 104 3.43 12.18 1.61
CA VAL A 104 2.81 12.18 0.26
C VAL A 104 2.85 13.58 -0.34
N SER A 105 2.53 14.60 0.45
CA SER A 105 2.71 16.01 0.03
C SER A 105 4.17 16.35 -0.28
N LYS A 106 5.12 15.84 0.50
CA LYS A 106 6.56 16.00 0.26
C LYS A 106 6.99 15.33 -1.05
N ILE A 107 6.50 14.14 -1.34
CA ILE A 107 6.76 13.43 -2.60
C ILE A 107 6.27 14.27 -3.79
N LEU A 108 5.03 14.75 -3.73
CA LEU A 108 4.43 15.58 -4.79
C LEU A 108 5.23 16.86 -5.05
N ASN A 109 5.71 17.52 -3.98
CA ASN A 109 6.46 18.77 -4.08
C ASN A 109 7.95 18.59 -4.38
N THR A 110 8.46 17.35 -4.42
CA THR A 110 9.86 17.08 -4.72
C THR A 110 10.15 17.26 -6.21
N ARG A 111 10.93 18.28 -6.57
CA ARG A 111 11.23 18.62 -7.98
C ARG A 111 12.16 17.63 -8.66
N THR A 112 13.13 17.09 -7.92
CA THR A 112 14.13 16.16 -8.47
C THR A 112 13.51 14.76 -8.58
N GLU A 113 13.37 14.27 -9.79
CA GLU A 113 12.79 12.95 -10.08
C GLU A 113 13.50 11.81 -9.35
N LYS A 114 14.84 11.79 -9.37
CA LYS A 114 15.65 10.79 -8.67
C LYS A 114 15.33 10.76 -7.17
N LYS A 115 15.23 11.92 -6.53
CA LYS A 115 14.93 12.04 -5.10
C LYS A 115 13.49 11.63 -4.80
N ARG A 116 12.54 12.03 -5.63
CA ARG A 116 11.15 11.64 -5.54
C ARG A 116 10.98 10.12 -5.65
N ASN A 117 11.58 9.50 -6.67
CA ASN A 117 11.52 8.04 -6.87
C ASN A 117 12.17 7.28 -5.70
N SER A 118 13.24 7.81 -5.12
CA SER A 118 13.84 7.22 -3.91
C SER A 118 12.89 7.27 -2.72
N LEU A 119 12.18 8.38 -2.50
CA LEU A 119 11.18 8.50 -1.43
C LEU A 119 10.00 7.54 -1.66
N ILE A 120 9.49 7.45 -2.89
CA ILE A 120 8.40 6.52 -3.23
C ILE A 120 8.84 5.08 -2.98
N LYS A 121 9.99 4.66 -3.51
CA LYS A 121 10.52 3.30 -3.30
C LYS A 121 10.70 2.99 -1.81
N GLN A 122 11.25 3.93 -1.04
CA GLN A 122 11.42 3.75 0.40
C GLN A 122 10.07 3.53 1.10
N SER A 123 9.05 4.30 0.74
CA SER A 123 7.71 4.22 1.33
C SER A 123 7.00 2.92 0.95
N VAL A 124 7.12 2.48 -0.29
CA VAL A 124 6.57 1.20 -0.77
C VAL A 124 7.25 0.03 -0.06
N ASP A 125 8.57 0.07 0.10
CA ASP A 125 9.31 -1.00 0.77
C ASP A 125 9.01 -1.06 2.27
N LEU A 126 8.72 0.08 2.92
CA LEU A 126 8.18 0.10 4.28
C LEU A 126 6.81 -0.58 4.36
N ALA A 127 5.93 -0.33 3.38
CA ALA A 127 4.64 -0.99 3.31
C ALA A 127 4.78 -2.51 3.07
N LYS A 128 5.71 -2.94 2.21
CA LYS A 128 6.06 -4.34 2.01
C LYS A 128 6.61 -4.98 3.29
N LEU A 129 7.48 -4.28 4.00
CA LEU A 129 8.08 -4.75 5.25
C LEU A 129 7.01 -4.99 6.33
N SER A 130 6.01 -4.10 6.43
CA SER A 130 4.90 -4.26 7.38
C SER A 130 4.04 -5.50 7.12
N GLN A 131 4.03 -6.00 5.89
CA GLN A 131 3.33 -7.21 5.47
C GLN A 131 4.23 -8.45 5.36
N ASN A 132 5.49 -8.36 5.82
CA ASN A 132 6.50 -9.42 5.68
C ASN A 132 6.73 -9.90 4.23
N THR A 133 6.51 -9.03 3.25
CA THR A 133 6.68 -9.35 1.83
C THR A 133 7.99 -8.84 1.25
N LEU A 134 8.74 -8.02 2.02
CA LEU A 134 10.05 -7.50 1.62
C LEU A 134 11.16 -8.49 1.99
N THR A 135 11.73 -9.16 0.99
CA THR A 135 12.73 -10.21 1.20
C THR A 135 13.90 -10.13 0.24
N GLY A 136 14.97 -10.84 0.54
CA GLY A 136 16.11 -11.04 -0.36
C GLY A 136 16.80 -9.74 -0.79
N LYS A 137 16.98 -9.59 -2.10
CA LYS A 137 17.66 -8.44 -2.70
C LYS A 137 16.95 -7.11 -2.41
N GLU A 138 15.62 -7.10 -2.45
CA GLU A 138 14.82 -5.90 -2.16
C GLU A 138 15.05 -5.38 -0.74
N LEU A 139 15.13 -6.29 0.24
CA LEU A 139 15.44 -5.93 1.63
C LEU A 139 16.85 -5.34 1.76
N THR A 140 17.83 -5.89 1.07
CA THR A 140 19.20 -5.36 1.07
C THR A 140 19.26 -3.95 0.46
N GLU A 141 18.57 -3.73 -0.66
CA GLU A 141 18.48 -2.42 -1.31
C GLU A 141 17.75 -1.40 -0.41
N PHE A 142 16.71 -1.83 0.28
CA PHE A 142 15.99 -1.00 1.25
C PHE A 142 16.91 -0.55 2.40
N ILE A 143 17.69 -1.46 2.97
CA ILE A 143 18.64 -1.15 4.05
C ILE A 143 19.68 -0.14 3.57
N ASN A 144 20.27 -0.34 2.39
CA ASN A 144 21.28 0.57 1.84
C ASN A 144 20.70 1.99 1.61
N ARG A 145 19.49 2.10 1.03
CA ARG A 145 18.80 3.40 0.88
C ARG A 145 18.49 4.05 2.21
N SER A 146 18.09 3.26 3.22
CA SER A 146 17.81 3.78 4.57
C SER A 146 19.05 4.40 5.20
N ILE A 147 20.22 3.76 5.05
CA ILE A 147 21.51 4.31 5.52
C ILE A 147 21.84 5.63 4.82
N ASP A 148 21.62 5.71 3.50
CA ASP A 148 21.89 6.94 2.73
C ASP A 148 20.94 8.08 3.09
N LEU A 149 19.72 7.79 3.54
CA LEU A 149 18.76 8.79 4.00
C LEU A 149 19.05 9.32 5.42
N ILE A 150 19.77 8.55 6.23
CA ILE A 150 20.14 8.92 7.61
C ILE A 150 21.42 9.79 7.63
N LYS A 151 22.30 9.66 6.64
CA LYS A 151 23.51 10.48 6.48
C LYS A 151 23.18 11.93 6.09
#